data_3ad09612b02100a657fe175477875e30
#
_entry.id   3ad09612b02100a657fe175477875e30
#
_cell.length_a   1.000
_cell.length_b   1.000
_cell.length_c   1.000
_cell.angle_alpha   90.00
_cell.angle_beta   90.00
_cell.angle_gamma   90.00
#
_symmetry.space_group_name_H-M   'P 1'
#
loop_
_entity.id
_entity.type
_entity.pdbx_description
1 polymer ?
#
loop_
_entity_poly.entity_id
_entity_poly.type
_entity_poly.pdbx_seq_one_letter_code
_entity_poly.pdbx_strand_id
1 'polypeptide(L)'
;MKRRTFFQRLFGSVGAVVASPVVVAENRPVLLQESPIAGFQFHDGDAVWPTMAAGAPLKLVREPTNSHDNNAVAVYFKENKLGYVPRGENGAIAQMLDRGESLAATISRLTIDEDPWRRVRFSVFINC
;
A
#
# COMPACT_ATOMS: atom_id res chain seq x y z
N MET A 1 10.50 -41.30 -19.90
CA MET A 1 9.61 -41.27 -19.67
C MET A 1 9.70 -40.75 -19.80
N LYS A 2 9.73 -40.53 -19.44
CA LYS A 2 9.09 -40.35 -19.04
C LYS A 2 9.27 -39.80 -18.87
N ARG A 3 9.62 -40.09 -18.67
CA ARG A 3 9.07 -39.95 -18.20
C ARG A 3 9.00 -39.75 -17.89
N ARG A 4 9.26 -39.90 -17.60
CA ARG A 4 8.49 -40.11 -17.11
C ARG A 4 8.45 -39.91 -16.73
N THR A 5 8.65 -40.03 -16.49
CA THR A 5 7.87 -40.14 -16.01
C THR A 5 8.07 -39.79 -15.88
N PHE A 6 8.14 -40.41 -15.85
CA PHE A 6 7.59 -40.38 -15.34
C PHE A 6 7.78 -40.18 -15.15
N PHE A 7 7.90 -40.69 -14.93
CA PHE A 7 7.15 -40.82 -14.49
C PHE A 7 7.18 -40.84 -14.20
N GLN A 8 7.15 -40.58 -13.68
CA GLN A 8 6.37 -40.89 -13.31
C GLN A 8 6.33 -40.83 -13.03
N ARG A 9 6.42 -41.11 -12.69
CA ARG A 9 5.73 -41.41 -12.22
C ARG A 9 5.77 -41.13 -11.93
N LEU A 10 5.97 -41.49 -11.67
CA LEU A 10 5.24 -41.54 -11.19
C LEU A 10 5.25 -41.17 -11.07
N PHE A 11 5.23 -41.34 -10.49
CA PHE A 11 4.43 -41.28 -9.99
C PHE A 11 4.23 -40.91 -9.69
N GLY A 12 4.36 -41.25 -9.31
CA GLY A 12 3.61 -41.20 -8.57
C GLY A 12 3.47 -40.64 -8.33
N SER A 13 3.35 -40.76 -7.81
CA SER A 13 2.99 -40.25 -7.16
C SER A 13 2.89 -39.50 -6.99
N VAL A 14 2.76 -39.41 -6.48
CA VAL A 14 2.51 -38.64 -5.92
C VAL A 14 2.45 -37.77 -5.63
N GLY A 15 2.19 -37.75 -5.23
CA GLY A 15 1.82 -36.85 -4.74
C GLY A 15 2.13 -35.92 -4.19
N ALA A 16 2.21 -35.96 -3.78
CA ALA A 16 2.43 -35.11 -3.08
C ALA A 16 2.42 -33.82 -3.06
N VAL A 17 2.22 -33.54 -3.05
CA VAL A 17 2.23 -32.51 -2.88
C VAL A 17 1.89 -31.48 -2.44
N VAL A 18 1.75 -31.55 -2.49
CA VAL A 18 1.26 -30.95 -2.03
C VAL A 18 1.21 -29.94 -1.14
N ALA A 19 1.22 -29.96 -0.41
CA ALA A 19 1.32 -29.16 0.73
C ALA A 19 1.93 -27.81 0.51
N SER A 20 2.85 -27.73 -0.36
CA SER A 20 3.56 -26.48 -0.52
C SER A 20 2.69 -25.31 -0.92
N PRO A 21 1.59 -25.49 -1.62
CA PRO A 21 0.78 -24.32 -1.98
C PRO A 21 0.27 -23.54 -0.79
N VAL A 22 0.18 -24.20 0.33
CA VAL A 22 -0.34 -23.55 1.52
C VAL A 22 0.49 -22.35 1.93
N VAL A 23 1.79 -22.43 1.67
CA VAL A 23 2.71 -21.36 2.08
C VAL A 23 2.40 -20.05 1.41
N VAL A 24 1.90 -20.11 0.18
CA VAL A 24 1.64 -18.89 -0.60
C VAL A 24 0.62 -17.99 0.07
N ALA A 25 -0.34 -18.58 0.76
CA ALA A 25 -1.40 -17.80 1.37
C ALA A 25 -0.91 -16.89 2.50
N GLU A 26 0.28 -17.15 3.00
CA GLU A 26 0.79 -16.40 4.15
C GLU A 26 1.28 -15.01 3.79
N ASN A 27 1.44 -14.71 2.51
CA ASN A 27 2.01 -13.43 2.09
C ASN A 27 0.97 -12.49 1.51
N ARG A 28 -0.24 -12.62 1.93
CA ARG A 28 -1.31 -11.75 1.43
C ARG A 28 -1.32 -10.43 2.18
N PRO A 29 -1.45 -9.31 1.46
CA PRO A 29 -1.61 -8.03 2.13
C PRO A 29 -2.97 -7.94 2.79
N VAL A 30 -3.00 -7.26 3.94
CA VAL A 30 -4.23 -7.02 4.67
C VAL A 30 -4.50 -5.53 4.64
N LEU A 31 -5.70 -5.15 4.23
CA LEU A 31 -6.12 -3.75 4.19
C LEU A 31 -6.30 -3.25 5.63
N LEU A 32 -5.59 -2.18 5.97
CA LEU A 32 -5.68 -1.56 7.28
C LEU A 32 -6.65 -0.39 7.30
N GLN A 33 -6.56 0.48 6.30
CA GLN A 33 -7.45 1.63 6.24
C GLN A 33 -7.45 2.23 4.85
N GLU A 34 -8.47 3.04 4.58
CA GLU A 34 -8.57 3.82 3.37
C GLU A 34 -8.85 5.25 3.77
N SER A 35 -8.13 6.19 3.18
CA SER A 35 -8.16 7.58 3.62
C SER A 35 -8.09 8.54 2.45
N PRO A 36 -8.61 9.75 2.62
CA PRO A 36 -8.30 10.85 1.70
C PRO A 36 -6.89 11.39 1.99
N ILE A 37 -6.45 12.35 1.19
CA ILE A 37 -5.17 13.01 1.43
C ILE A 37 -5.43 14.41 1.97
N ALA A 38 -4.87 14.71 3.13
CA ALA A 38 -4.96 16.02 3.75
C ALA A 38 -3.94 16.98 3.13
N GLY A 39 -4.35 18.20 2.85
CA GLY A 39 -3.44 19.22 2.36
C GLY A 39 -3.01 19.07 0.92
N PHE A 40 -3.77 18.33 0.13
CA PHE A 40 -3.43 18.06 -1.26
C PHE A 40 -3.15 19.33 -2.06
N GLN A 41 -3.92 20.38 -1.82
CA GLN A 41 -3.81 21.65 -2.55
C GLN A 41 -2.54 22.43 -2.22
N PHE A 42 -1.84 22.09 -1.15
CA PHE A 42 -0.64 22.82 -0.70
C PHE A 42 0.66 22.14 -1.15
N HIS A 43 0.57 21.08 -1.93
CA HIS A 43 1.72 20.28 -2.33
C HIS A 43 1.71 20.05 -3.83
N ASP A 44 2.37 18.97 -4.28
CA ASP A 44 2.65 18.75 -5.71
C ASP A 44 1.56 17.98 -6.43
N GLY A 45 0.43 17.74 -5.78
CA GLY A 45 -0.61 16.88 -6.35
C GLY A 45 -1.14 17.35 -7.71
N ASP A 46 -1.37 18.66 -7.85
CA ASP A 46 -1.89 19.16 -9.12
C ASP A 46 -0.91 18.96 -10.26
N ALA A 47 0.38 19.11 -9.98
CA ALA A 47 1.42 18.96 -11.01
C ALA A 47 1.52 17.53 -11.52
N VAL A 48 1.29 16.54 -10.66
CA VAL A 48 1.41 15.13 -11.04
C VAL A 48 0.08 14.47 -11.34
N TRP A 49 -1.01 15.19 -11.18
CA TRP A 49 -2.36 14.65 -11.38
C TRP A 49 -2.51 13.86 -12.68
N PRO A 50 -2.04 14.38 -13.84
CA PRO A 50 -2.23 13.64 -15.10
C PRO A 50 -1.52 12.30 -15.16
N THR A 51 -0.52 12.08 -14.31
CA THR A 51 0.26 10.85 -14.34
C THR A 51 -0.19 9.84 -13.30
N MET A 52 -1.13 10.19 -12.44
CA MET A 52 -1.61 9.28 -11.41
C MET A 52 -2.72 8.38 -11.95
N ALA A 53 -2.80 7.16 -11.42
CA ALA A 53 -3.84 6.21 -11.80
C ALA A 53 -4.20 5.36 -10.59
N ALA A 54 -5.45 4.91 -10.55
CA ALA A 54 -5.88 3.98 -9.51
C ALA A 54 -4.99 2.74 -9.54
N GLY A 55 -4.60 2.26 -8.37
CA GLY A 55 -3.69 1.12 -8.25
C GLY A 55 -2.23 1.51 -8.18
N ALA A 56 -1.89 2.77 -8.48
CA ALA A 56 -0.49 3.20 -8.44
C ALA A 56 0.03 3.20 -7.00
N PRO A 57 1.30 2.80 -6.81
CA PRO A 57 1.87 2.77 -5.46
C PRO A 57 2.13 4.17 -4.92
N LEU A 58 1.97 4.31 -3.62
CA LEU A 58 2.30 5.52 -2.89
C LEU A 58 3.30 5.16 -1.80
N LYS A 59 4.04 6.16 -1.35
CA LYS A 59 5.03 5.97 -0.31
C LYS A 59 4.62 6.77 0.92
N LEU A 60 4.68 6.14 2.07
CA LEU A 60 4.37 6.76 3.35
C LEU A 60 5.68 7.11 4.05
N VAL A 61 5.80 8.35 4.48
CA VAL A 61 7.03 8.85 5.12
C VAL A 61 6.67 9.49 6.44
N ARG A 62 7.24 8.96 7.51
CA ARG A 62 7.02 9.47 8.85
C ARG A 62 7.74 10.80 9.04
N GLU A 63 7.06 11.76 9.65
CA GLU A 63 7.63 13.08 9.98
C GLU A 63 7.46 13.35 11.47
N PRO A 64 8.26 12.72 12.34
CA PRO A 64 8.06 12.84 13.78
C PRO A 64 8.34 14.24 14.34
N THR A 65 9.09 15.04 13.59
CA THR A 65 9.41 16.41 14.01
C THR A 65 8.53 17.45 13.35
N ASN A 66 7.44 17.04 12.72
CA ASN A 66 6.52 17.99 12.11
C ASN A 66 5.93 18.90 13.19
N SER A 67 6.02 20.21 12.98
CA SER A 67 5.64 21.18 14.00
C SER A 67 4.14 21.24 14.25
N HIS A 68 3.33 20.76 13.32
CA HIS A 68 1.88 20.78 13.44
C HIS A 68 1.30 19.48 13.98
N ASP A 69 2.04 18.38 13.84
CA ASP A 69 1.52 17.05 14.20
C ASP A 69 2.69 16.09 14.32
N ASN A 70 3.02 15.67 15.54
CA ASN A 70 4.14 14.74 15.72
C ASN A 70 3.80 13.30 15.31
N ASN A 71 2.56 13.04 14.92
CA ASN A 71 2.16 11.76 14.30
C ASN A 71 2.07 11.87 12.78
N ALA A 72 2.59 12.94 12.20
CA ALA A 72 2.44 13.18 10.77
C ALA A 72 3.05 12.06 9.93
N VAL A 73 2.31 11.65 8.90
CA VAL A 73 2.74 10.69 7.91
C VAL A 73 2.50 11.32 6.54
N ALA A 74 3.57 11.64 5.83
CA ALA A 74 3.47 12.22 4.50
C ALA A 74 3.20 11.14 3.47
N VAL A 75 2.47 11.51 2.42
CA VAL A 75 2.11 10.60 1.33
C VAL A 75 2.76 11.12 0.05
N TYR A 76 3.56 10.27 -0.59
CA TYR A 76 4.28 10.62 -1.80
C TYR A 76 3.85 9.76 -2.97
N PHE A 77 3.70 10.40 -4.13
CA PHE A 77 3.59 9.70 -5.40
C PHE A 77 4.95 9.86 -6.09
N LYS A 78 5.71 8.77 -6.17
CA LYS A 78 7.11 8.81 -6.61
C LYS A 78 7.87 9.79 -5.73
N GLU A 79 8.41 10.85 -6.28
CA GLU A 79 9.17 11.84 -5.49
C GLU A 79 8.35 13.06 -5.12
N ASN A 80 7.09 13.08 -5.45
CA ASN A 80 6.24 14.25 -5.28
C ASN A 80 5.32 14.09 -4.08
N LYS A 81 5.39 15.03 -3.16
CA LYS A 81 4.55 14.99 -1.98
C LYS A 81 3.13 15.38 -2.35
N LEU A 82 2.19 14.52 -2.03
CA LEU A 82 0.77 14.78 -2.28
C LEU A 82 0.11 15.47 -1.10
N GLY A 83 0.58 15.20 0.09
CA GLY A 83 -0.01 15.69 1.31
C GLY A 83 0.26 14.73 2.45
N TYR A 84 -0.73 14.54 3.31
CA TYR A 84 -0.58 13.74 4.53
C TYR A 84 -1.76 12.80 4.73
N VAL A 85 -1.54 11.74 5.48
CA VAL A 85 -2.64 10.97 6.07
C VAL A 85 -3.38 11.92 7.00
N PRO A 86 -4.72 11.99 6.95
CA PRO A 86 -5.46 12.92 7.79
C PRO A 86 -5.12 12.76 9.27
N ARG A 87 -5.05 13.87 9.96
CA ARG A 87 -4.60 13.89 11.35
C ARG A 87 -5.43 12.98 12.25
N GLY A 88 -6.73 12.92 12.01
CA GLY A 88 -7.60 12.06 12.81
C GLY A 88 -7.46 10.58 12.51
N GLU A 89 -6.69 10.21 11.48
CA GLU A 89 -6.59 8.83 11.01
C GLU A 89 -5.15 8.33 10.95
N ASN A 90 -4.19 9.10 11.45
CA ASN A 90 -2.79 8.75 11.27
C ASN A 90 -2.14 8.00 12.43
N GLY A 91 -2.83 7.92 13.57
CA GLY A 91 -2.20 7.38 14.77
C GLY A 91 -1.70 5.95 14.63
N ALA A 92 -2.54 5.06 14.11
CA ALA A 92 -2.15 3.66 13.95
C ALA A 92 -1.03 3.52 12.93
N ILE A 93 -1.12 4.23 11.81
CA ILE A 93 -0.11 4.19 10.77
C ILE A 93 1.23 4.69 11.29
N ALA A 94 1.22 5.82 12.02
CA ALA A 94 2.43 6.38 12.60
C ALA A 94 3.09 5.39 13.56
N GLN A 95 2.31 4.74 14.42
CA GLN A 95 2.85 3.76 15.36
C GLN A 95 3.46 2.56 14.66
N MET A 96 2.79 2.07 13.63
CA MET A 96 3.31 0.92 12.87
C MET A 96 4.62 1.27 12.19
N LEU A 97 4.71 2.44 11.57
CA LEU A 97 5.95 2.87 10.94
C LEU A 97 7.07 3.04 11.96
N ASP A 98 6.74 3.58 13.14
CA ASP A 98 7.74 3.76 14.20
C ASP A 98 8.28 2.45 14.72
N ARG A 99 7.48 1.37 14.66
CA ARG A 99 7.92 0.04 15.05
C ARG A 99 8.67 -0.68 13.94
N GLY A 100 8.84 -0.05 12.79
CA GLY A 100 9.56 -0.65 11.67
C GLY A 100 8.72 -1.60 10.82
N GLU A 101 7.41 -1.55 10.94
CA GLU A 101 6.56 -2.42 10.12
C GLU A 101 6.53 -1.94 8.68
N SER A 102 6.51 -2.89 7.76
CA SER A 102 6.44 -2.61 6.33
C SER A 102 5.01 -2.38 5.91
N LEU A 103 4.69 -1.16 5.56
CA LEU A 103 3.36 -0.81 5.06
C LEU A 103 3.46 -0.48 3.58
N ALA A 104 2.41 -0.85 2.84
CA ALA A 104 2.28 -0.49 1.44
C ALA A 104 1.05 0.38 1.28
N ALA A 105 1.08 1.29 0.32
CA ALA A 105 -0.07 2.12 0.03
C ALA A 105 -0.26 2.22 -1.46
N THR A 106 -1.53 2.28 -1.88
CA THR A 106 -1.88 2.45 -3.30
C THR A 106 -3.04 3.41 -3.41
N ILE A 107 -3.11 4.08 -4.56
CA ILE A 107 -4.26 4.91 -4.87
C ILE A 107 -5.47 3.99 -5.09
N SER A 108 -6.52 4.20 -4.33
CA SER A 108 -7.74 3.42 -4.50
C SER A 108 -8.73 4.09 -5.45
N ARG A 109 -8.76 5.42 -5.48
CA ARG A 109 -9.68 6.14 -6.36
C ARG A 109 -9.20 7.55 -6.63
N LEU A 110 -9.39 8.00 -7.86
CA LEU A 110 -9.16 9.38 -8.28
C LEU A 110 -10.48 9.97 -8.74
N THR A 111 -10.78 11.18 -8.28
CA THR A 111 -12.02 11.87 -8.62
C THR A 111 -11.70 13.30 -9.04
N ILE A 112 -12.27 13.72 -10.16
CA ILE A 112 -12.18 15.11 -10.58
C ILE A 112 -13.19 15.89 -9.74
N ASP A 113 -12.69 16.73 -8.85
CA ASP A 113 -13.52 17.44 -7.88
C ASP A 113 -12.85 18.76 -7.52
N GLU A 114 -13.63 19.80 -7.32
CA GLU A 114 -13.08 21.08 -6.88
C GLU A 114 -12.57 21.03 -5.46
N ASP A 115 -13.13 20.14 -4.65
CA ASP A 115 -12.69 19.95 -3.28
C ASP A 115 -11.44 19.06 -3.29
N PRO A 116 -10.27 19.60 -2.94
CA PRO A 116 -9.04 18.80 -2.98
C PRO A 116 -9.09 17.59 -2.07
N TRP A 117 -9.88 17.67 -1.01
CA TRP A 117 -10.04 16.57 -0.05
C TRP A 117 -10.65 15.33 -0.70
N ARG A 118 -11.39 15.50 -1.81
CA ARG A 118 -12.09 14.42 -2.47
C ARG A 118 -11.37 13.85 -3.68
N ARG A 119 -10.24 14.45 -4.05
CA ARG A 119 -9.57 14.08 -5.31
C ARG A 119 -8.90 12.73 -5.26
N VAL A 120 -8.27 12.39 -4.14
CA VAL A 120 -7.50 11.14 -4.02
C VAL A 120 -7.94 10.39 -2.78
N ARG A 121 -8.23 9.11 -2.97
CA ARG A 121 -8.36 8.18 -1.85
C ARG A 121 -7.26 7.13 -2.01
N PHE A 122 -6.72 6.69 -0.90
CA PHE A 122 -5.67 5.68 -0.94
C PHE A 122 -5.90 4.63 0.15
N SER A 123 -5.35 3.46 -0.10
CA SER A 123 -5.46 2.31 0.80
C SER A 123 -4.10 2.00 1.37
N VAL A 124 -4.07 1.63 2.65
CA VAL A 124 -2.85 1.22 3.34
C VAL A 124 -2.98 -0.24 3.72
N PHE A 125 -1.94 -1.01 3.43
CA PHE A 125 -1.90 -2.45 3.65
C PHE A 125 -0.68 -2.82 4.48
N ILE A 126 -0.80 -3.93 5.21
CA ILE A 126 0.35 -4.58 5.83
C ILE A 126 0.44 -6.00 5.28
N ASN A 127 1.65 -6.46 5.04
CA ASN A 127 1.87 -7.84 4.61
C ASN A 127 2.04 -8.72 5.84
N CYS A 128 1.23 -9.76 5.92
CA CYS A 128 1.28 -10.71 7.03
C CYS A 128 2.02 -11.99 6.67
#